data_a378fd5c13451668185846bb4bd912b1
#
_entry.id   a378fd5c13451668185846bb4bd912b1
#
_cell.length_a   1.000
_cell.length_b   1.000
_cell.length_c   1.000
_cell.angle_alpha   90.00
_cell.angle_beta   90.00
_cell.angle_gamma   90.00
#
_symmetry.space_group_name_H-M   'P 1'
#
loop_
_entity.id
_entity.type
_entity.pdbx_description
1 polymer ?
#
loop_
_entity_poly.entity_id
_entity_poly.type
_entity_poly.pdbx_seq_one_letter_code
_entity_poly.pdbx_strand_id
1 'polypeptide(L)'
;GAHSVQATIAGKLWNNWVERFPVVYSDIFKDAMKNHDISLSYAMAISRQESALEANVQSPAGARGLMQLMPGTAKDTARKLTDINYQSAEQLFEPSVNIRLGTQFLEQVYQQFDKNRVLASAAYNAGPTRVKRWLDESQGKLDVAAFIESIPFTETRNYVKSVLVYDYIYKLIMNNKASGIQTESEFTRLY
;
A
#
# COMPACT_ATOMS: atom_id res chain seq x y z
N GLY A 1 14.24 10.90 4.45
CA GLY A 1 12.87 10.42 4.31
C GLY A 1 12.10 11.12 3.19
N ALA A 2 10.90 11.61 3.48
CA ALA A 2 10.01 12.24 2.48
C ALA A 2 10.66 13.39 1.71
N HIS A 3 11.42 14.25 2.37
CA HIS A 3 12.14 15.35 1.70
C HIS A 3 13.15 14.86 0.65
N SER A 4 13.82 13.74 0.88
CA SER A 4 14.75 13.18 -0.12
C SER A 4 14.01 12.65 -1.34
N VAL A 5 12.85 12.03 -1.14
CA VAL A 5 11.99 11.55 -2.22
C VAL A 5 11.49 12.72 -3.09
N GLN A 6 10.96 13.76 -2.47
CA GLN A 6 10.46 14.93 -3.19
C GLN A 6 11.58 15.68 -3.92
N ALA A 7 12.75 15.85 -3.28
CA ALA A 7 13.91 16.47 -3.90
C ALA A 7 14.41 15.72 -5.13
N THR A 8 14.44 14.36 -5.07
CA THR A 8 14.87 13.55 -6.23
C THR A 8 13.86 13.59 -7.37
N ILE A 9 12.57 13.67 -7.09
CA ILE A 9 11.52 13.86 -8.10
C ILE A 9 11.63 15.23 -8.74
N ALA A 10 11.73 16.28 -7.95
CA ALA A 10 11.86 17.66 -8.43
C ALA A 10 13.16 17.88 -9.23
N GLY A 11 14.27 17.30 -8.78
CA GLY A 11 15.56 17.35 -9.44
C GLY A 11 15.73 16.39 -10.62
N LYS A 12 14.73 15.57 -10.95
CA LYS A 12 14.79 14.53 -11.98
C LYS A 12 15.95 13.54 -11.80
N LEU A 13 16.36 13.29 -10.56
CA LEU A 13 17.45 12.37 -10.19
C LEU A 13 16.96 10.92 -10.19
N TRP A 14 16.53 10.42 -11.33
CA TRP A 14 15.85 9.14 -11.48
C TRP A 14 16.70 7.93 -11.11
N ASN A 15 18.02 8.04 -11.18
CA ASN A 15 18.96 6.96 -10.87
C ASN A 15 19.33 6.86 -9.38
N ASN A 16 18.85 7.78 -8.54
CA ASN A 16 19.15 7.76 -7.12
C ASN A 16 18.10 6.96 -6.34
N TRP A 17 18.20 5.63 -6.45
CA TRP A 17 17.23 4.68 -5.87
C TRP A 17 17.14 4.76 -4.35
N VAL A 18 18.29 4.90 -3.65
CA VAL A 18 18.33 4.94 -2.18
C VAL A 18 17.58 6.14 -1.63
N GLU A 19 17.70 7.30 -2.25
CA GLU A 19 16.99 8.50 -1.82
C GLU A 19 15.52 8.51 -2.23
N ARG A 20 15.18 7.83 -3.34
CA ARG A 20 13.80 7.72 -3.82
C ARG A 20 12.99 6.67 -3.07
N PHE A 21 13.64 5.67 -2.48
CA PHE A 21 13.03 4.58 -1.74
C PHE A 21 13.68 4.43 -0.35
N PRO A 22 13.61 5.46 0.50
CA PRO A 22 14.19 5.40 1.83
C PRO A 22 13.45 4.37 2.70
N VAL A 23 14.21 3.61 3.47
CA VAL A 23 13.66 2.64 4.44
C VAL A 23 13.50 3.36 5.79
N VAL A 24 12.48 4.19 5.91
CA VAL A 24 12.15 4.94 7.13
C VAL A 24 10.99 4.29 7.88
N TYR A 25 10.88 4.54 9.18
CA TYR A 25 9.87 3.94 10.05
C TYR A 25 9.85 2.41 10.08
N SER A 26 10.92 1.75 9.62
CA SER A 26 10.96 0.29 9.46
C SER A 26 10.63 -0.47 10.75
N ASP A 27 11.07 0.03 11.90
CA ASP A 27 10.82 -0.64 13.18
C ASP A 27 9.37 -0.50 13.62
N ILE A 28 8.73 0.67 13.34
CA ILE A 28 7.30 0.87 13.59
C ILE A 28 6.47 -0.05 12.68
N PHE A 29 6.83 -0.16 11.40
CA PHE A 29 6.19 -1.10 10.48
C PHE A 29 6.33 -2.55 10.96
N LYS A 30 7.55 -3.00 11.32
CA LYS A 30 7.80 -4.36 11.81
C LYS A 30 6.98 -4.67 13.05
N ASP A 31 6.91 -3.74 14.00
CA ASP A 31 6.11 -3.89 15.21
C ASP A 31 4.62 -4.00 14.90
N ALA A 32 4.10 -3.11 14.06
CA ALA A 32 2.70 -3.11 13.66
C ALA A 32 2.28 -4.39 12.92
N MET A 33 3.23 -5.04 12.24
CA MET A 33 2.98 -6.17 11.35
C MET A 33 3.34 -7.53 11.92
N LYS A 34 3.66 -7.65 13.22
CA LYS A 34 4.12 -8.92 13.84
C LYS A 34 3.24 -10.13 13.55
N ASN A 35 1.94 -9.91 13.38
CA ASN A 35 0.94 -10.96 13.16
C ASN A 35 0.23 -10.81 11.80
N HIS A 36 0.86 -10.15 10.84
CA HIS A 36 0.31 -9.95 9.51
C HIS A 36 1.02 -10.84 8.49
N ASP A 37 0.30 -11.24 7.45
CA ASP A 37 0.85 -11.99 6.32
C ASP A 37 1.45 -11.07 5.24
N ILE A 38 1.10 -9.78 5.24
CA ILE A 38 1.70 -8.82 4.30
C ILE A 38 3.20 -8.64 4.59
N SER A 39 4.00 -8.49 3.52
CA SER A 39 5.44 -8.22 3.66
C SER A 39 5.72 -6.77 4.03
N LEU A 40 6.86 -6.52 4.70
CA LEU A 40 7.34 -5.17 5.01
C LEU A 40 7.52 -4.33 3.74
N SER A 41 8.06 -4.93 2.67
CA SER A 41 8.25 -4.26 1.39
C SER A 41 6.93 -3.78 0.78
N TYR A 42 5.88 -4.62 0.85
CA TYR A 42 4.55 -4.28 0.35
C TYR A 42 3.90 -3.15 1.15
N ALA A 43 3.94 -3.21 2.49
CA ALA A 43 3.42 -2.14 3.34
C ALA A 43 4.14 -0.80 3.10
N MET A 44 5.47 -0.82 2.94
CA MET A 44 6.24 0.37 2.58
C MET A 44 5.94 0.87 1.18
N ALA A 45 5.67 -0.02 0.22
CA ALA A 45 5.27 0.37 -1.14
C ALA A 45 3.92 1.12 -1.14
N ILE A 46 2.95 0.64 -0.37
CA ILE A 46 1.68 1.36 -0.15
C ILE A 46 1.96 2.74 0.44
N SER A 47 2.67 2.83 1.56
CA SER A 47 2.97 4.13 2.20
C SER A 47 3.74 5.09 1.28
N ARG A 48 4.68 4.54 0.48
CA ARG A 48 5.41 5.33 -0.53
C ARG A 48 4.49 5.87 -1.62
N GLN A 49 3.50 5.09 -2.07
CA GLN A 49 2.52 5.50 -3.07
C GLN A 49 1.54 6.53 -2.51
N GLU A 50 1.12 6.37 -1.26
CA GLU A 50 0.12 7.22 -0.61
C GLU A 50 0.63 8.63 -0.28
N SER A 51 1.80 8.73 0.32
CA SER A 51 2.29 10.00 0.89
C SER A 51 3.74 10.34 0.52
N ALA A 52 4.42 9.53 -0.27
CA ALA A 52 5.88 9.59 -0.40
C ALA A 52 6.60 9.48 0.96
N LEU A 53 6.01 8.77 1.93
CA LEU A 53 6.50 8.63 3.32
C LEU A 53 6.47 9.93 4.13
N GLU A 54 5.58 10.87 3.77
CA GLU A 54 5.35 12.12 4.51
C GLU A 54 4.22 11.93 5.52
N ALA A 55 4.52 12.15 6.81
CA ALA A 55 3.55 11.93 7.89
C ALA A 55 2.46 13.01 7.97
N ASN A 56 2.77 14.25 7.59
CA ASN A 56 1.89 15.41 7.77
C ASN A 56 1.11 15.78 6.50
N VAL A 57 0.78 14.78 5.67
CA VAL A 57 0.02 14.99 4.43
C VAL A 57 -1.46 14.72 4.64
N GLN A 58 -2.28 15.61 4.10
CA GLN A 58 -3.73 15.42 3.98
C GLN A 58 -4.14 15.59 2.52
N SER A 59 -4.91 14.63 2.01
CA SER A 59 -5.50 14.72 0.67
C SER A 59 -6.70 15.66 0.64
N PRO A 60 -7.11 16.16 -0.54
CA PRO A 60 -8.35 16.95 -0.68
C PRO A 60 -9.60 16.20 -0.21
N ALA A 61 -9.60 14.87 -0.27
CA ALA A 61 -10.69 14.03 0.22
C ALA A 61 -10.67 13.82 1.74
N GLY A 62 -9.61 14.26 2.44
CA GLY A 62 -9.47 14.15 3.88
C GLY A 62 -8.73 12.89 4.36
N ALA A 63 -8.12 12.12 3.47
CA ALA A 63 -7.19 11.03 3.87
C ALA A 63 -5.93 11.63 4.50
N ARG A 64 -5.36 10.98 5.52
CA ARG A 64 -4.30 11.57 6.35
C ARG A 64 -3.13 10.62 6.60
N GLY A 65 -1.94 11.21 6.69
CA GLY A 65 -0.71 10.60 7.18
C GLY A 65 -0.04 9.65 6.20
N LEU A 66 0.89 8.88 6.71
CA LEU A 66 1.80 8.02 5.94
C LEU A 66 1.10 7.05 4.98
N MET A 67 0.01 6.44 5.42
CA MET A 67 -0.75 5.46 4.64
C MET A 67 -2.12 6.01 4.16
N GLN A 68 -2.31 7.34 4.21
CA GLN A 68 -3.47 8.08 3.72
C GLN A 68 -4.82 7.46 4.10
N LEU A 69 -5.01 7.24 5.41
CA LEU A 69 -6.26 6.68 5.90
C LEU A 69 -7.37 7.73 5.97
N MET A 70 -8.54 7.36 5.47
CA MET A 70 -9.76 8.10 5.74
C MET A 70 -10.15 7.93 7.22
N PRO A 71 -10.60 8.99 7.93
CA PRO A 71 -10.98 8.91 9.33
C PRO A 71 -12.04 7.83 9.63
N GLY A 72 -12.98 7.61 8.71
CA GLY A 72 -13.98 6.54 8.82
C GLY A 72 -13.35 5.15 8.79
N THR A 73 -12.45 4.90 7.82
CA THR A 73 -11.72 3.63 7.71
C THR A 73 -10.85 3.39 8.95
N ALA A 74 -10.17 4.43 9.43
CA ALA A 74 -9.35 4.35 10.65
C ALA A 74 -10.20 3.97 11.87
N LYS A 75 -11.36 4.60 12.06
CA LYS A 75 -12.29 4.29 13.14
C LYS A 75 -12.80 2.84 13.09
N ASP A 76 -13.20 2.38 11.91
CA ASP A 76 -13.70 1.01 11.74
C ASP A 76 -12.59 -0.03 11.93
N THR A 77 -11.37 0.29 11.52
CA THR A 77 -10.20 -0.56 11.74
C THR A 77 -9.81 -0.61 13.24
N ALA A 78 -9.78 0.54 13.90
CA ALA A 78 -9.46 0.64 15.32
C ALA A 78 -10.40 -0.17 16.22
N ARG A 79 -11.69 -0.24 15.89
CA ARG A 79 -12.67 -1.06 16.64
C ARG A 79 -12.35 -2.55 16.67
N LYS A 80 -11.52 -3.04 15.76
CA LYS A 80 -11.10 -4.45 15.67
C LYS A 80 -9.80 -4.72 16.41
N LEU A 81 -9.20 -3.68 16.98
CA LEU A 81 -7.93 -3.73 17.69
C LEU A 81 -8.15 -3.41 19.18
N THR A 82 -7.39 -4.08 20.05
CA THR A 82 -7.44 -3.86 21.50
C THR A 82 -6.26 -3.04 22.03
N ASP A 83 -5.26 -2.83 21.18
CA ASP A 83 -3.98 -2.23 21.52
C ASP A 83 -3.82 -0.78 21.05
N ILE A 84 -4.89 -0.18 20.52
CA ILE A 84 -4.88 1.21 20.05
C ILE A 84 -6.11 1.98 20.56
N ASN A 85 -5.88 3.18 21.06
CA ASN A 85 -6.92 4.11 21.46
C ASN A 85 -7.04 5.24 20.43
N TYR A 86 -7.86 5.02 19.39
CA TYR A 86 -8.11 6.00 18.35
C TYR A 86 -9.34 6.85 18.67
N GLN A 87 -9.14 8.15 18.92
CA GLN A 87 -10.18 9.08 19.36
C GLN A 87 -10.44 10.21 18.34
N SER A 88 -9.43 10.64 17.61
CA SER A 88 -9.55 11.76 16.68
C SER A 88 -8.78 11.54 15.38
N ALA A 89 -9.24 12.23 14.32
CA ALA A 89 -8.60 12.16 13.01
C ALA A 89 -7.19 12.78 12.98
N GLU A 90 -6.87 13.65 13.94
CA GLU A 90 -5.55 14.28 14.08
C GLU A 90 -4.47 13.25 14.43
N GLN A 91 -4.83 12.18 15.15
CA GLN A 91 -3.90 11.09 15.47
C GLN A 91 -3.38 10.38 14.21
N LEU A 92 -4.04 10.52 13.06
CA LEU A 92 -3.55 9.95 11.80
C LEU A 92 -2.28 10.64 11.26
N PHE A 93 -1.87 11.76 11.82
CA PHE A 93 -0.57 12.36 11.54
C PHE A 93 0.57 11.77 12.40
N GLU A 94 0.24 10.98 13.43
CA GLU A 94 1.20 10.26 14.24
C GLU A 94 1.65 8.97 13.51
N PRO A 95 2.95 8.80 13.20
CA PRO A 95 3.43 7.63 12.45
C PRO A 95 3.03 6.29 13.05
N SER A 96 3.12 6.14 14.37
CA SER A 96 2.78 4.90 15.08
C SER A 96 1.30 4.53 14.93
N VAL A 97 0.41 5.50 15.08
CA VAL A 97 -1.05 5.33 14.94
C VAL A 97 -1.40 5.03 13.48
N ASN A 98 -0.87 5.83 12.56
CA ASN A 98 -1.17 5.69 11.13
C ASN A 98 -0.70 4.36 10.57
N ILE A 99 0.53 3.97 10.86
CA ILE A 99 1.11 2.69 10.41
C ILE A 99 0.34 1.52 11.03
N ARG A 100 0.02 1.57 12.33
CA ARG A 100 -0.72 0.49 13.00
C ARG A 100 -2.09 0.25 12.38
N LEU A 101 -2.84 1.34 12.11
CA LEU A 101 -4.16 1.25 11.49
C LEU A 101 -4.07 0.95 9.99
N GLY A 102 -3.13 1.56 9.29
CA GLY A 102 -2.95 1.37 7.84
C GLY A 102 -2.52 -0.05 7.47
N THR A 103 -1.58 -0.63 8.21
CA THR A 103 -1.15 -2.01 8.00
C THR A 103 -2.25 -3.00 8.36
N GLN A 104 -3.03 -2.74 9.41
CA GLN A 104 -4.19 -3.56 9.75
C GLN A 104 -5.27 -3.52 8.68
N PHE A 105 -5.56 -2.36 8.11
CA PHE A 105 -6.51 -2.25 7.01
C PHE A 105 -5.98 -2.94 5.75
N LEU A 106 -4.69 -2.77 5.44
CA LEU A 106 -4.05 -3.46 4.31
C LEU A 106 -4.11 -4.98 4.47
N GLU A 107 -3.81 -5.50 5.67
CA GLU A 107 -3.94 -6.92 5.99
C GLU A 107 -5.37 -7.42 5.78
N GLN A 108 -6.39 -6.66 6.22
CA GLN A 108 -7.79 -7.03 6.04
C GLN A 108 -8.16 -7.19 4.57
N VAL A 109 -7.81 -6.21 3.73
CA VAL A 109 -8.11 -6.31 2.29
C VAL A 109 -7.24 -7.38 1.60
N TYR A 110 -6.02 -7.60 2.07
CA TYR A 110 -5.14 -8.66 1.57
C TYR A 110 -5.73 -10.04 1.82
N GLN A 111 -6.18 -10.31 3.06
CA GLN A 111 -6.86 -11.57 3.39
C GLN A 111 -8.21 -11.71 2.65
N GLN A 112 -8.97 -10.63 2.53
CA GLN A 112 -10.26 -10.64 1.84
C GLN A 112 -10.15 -11.04 0.36
N PHE A 113 -9.00 -10.79 -0.27
CA PHE A 113 -8.72 -11.12 -1.66
C PHE A 113 -7.67 -12.23 -1.83
N ASP A 114 -7.70 -13.24 -0.93
CA ASP A 114 -6.88 -14.46 -1.01
C ASP A 114 -5.37 -14.16 -1.12
N LYS A 115 -4.89 -13.18 -0.38
CA LYS A 115 -3.49 -12.74 -0.35
C LYS A 115 -2.96 -12.25 -1.71
N ASN A 116 -3.85 -11.72 -2.54
CA ASN A 116 -3.54 -11.17 -3.85
C ASN A 116 -3.21 -9.69 -3.77
N ARG A 117 -1.94 -9.31 -4.02
CA ARG A 117 -1.47 -7.91 -3.94
C ARG A 117 -2.10 -6.99 -4.99
N VAL A 118 -2.43 -7.51 -6.18
CA VAL A 118 -3.10 -6.71 -7.23
C VAL A 118 -4.46 -6.25 -6.74
N LEU A 119 -5.29 -7.21 -6.28
CA LEU A 119 -6.64 -6.93 -5.78
C LEU A 119 -6.62 -6.14 -4.48
N ALA A 120 -5.70 -6.46 -3.56
CA ALA A 120 -5.57 -5.74 -2.29
C ALA A 120 -5.12 -4.29 -2.50
N SER A 121 -4.20 -4.01 -3.43
CA SER A 121 -3.79 -2.65 -3.78
C SER A 121 -4.95 -1.87 -4.40
N ALA A 122 -5.68 -2.48 -5.33
CA ALA A 122 -6.87 -1.88 -5.91
C ALA A 122 -7.95 -1.59 -4.84
N ALA A 123 -8.15 -2.52 -3.89
CA ALA A 123 -9.12 -2.38 -2.82
C ALA A 123 -8.69 -1.33 -1.77
N TYR A 124 -7.42 -1.20 -1.50
CA TYR A 124 -6.89 -0.16 -0.63
C TYR A 124 -7.21 1.25 -1.18
N ASN A 125 -6.97 1.46 -2.47
CA ASN A 125 -7.19 2.75 -3.14
C ASN A 125 -8.67 3.02 -3.47
N ALA A 126 -9.38 2.06 -4.08
CA ALA A 126 -10.72 2.27 -4.61
C ALA A 126 -11.85 1.70 -3.73
N GLY A 127 -11.51 0.95 -2.69
CA GLY A 127 -12.45 0.26 -1.83
C GLY A 127 -12.79 -1.16 -2.29
N PRO A 128 -12.99 -2.11 -1.35
CA PRO A 128 -13.15 -3.53 -1.65
C PRO A 128 -14.43 -3.85 -2.43
N THR A 129 -15.50 -3.10 -2.23
CA THR A 129 -16.78 -3.32 -2.94
C THR A 129 -16.64 -3.11 -4.46
N ARG A 130 -15.87 -2.09 -4.88
CA ARG A 130 -15.62 -1.85 -6.30
C ARG A 130 -14.79 -2.95 -6.93
N VAL A 131 -13.75 -3.40 -6.22
CA VAL A 131 -12.85 -4.45 -6.71
C VAL A 131 -13.60 -5.78 -6.87
N LYS A 132 -14.48 -6.14 -5.93
CA LYS A 132 -15.36 -7.31 -6.07
C LYS A 132 -16.18 -7.23 -7.35
N ARG A 133 -16.83 -6.09 -7.60
CA ARG A 133 -17.61 -5.90 -8.82
C ARG A 133 -16.77 -6.05 -10.08
N TRP A 134 -15.59 -5.45 -10.15
CA TRP A 134 -14.69 -5.57 -11.31
C TRP A 134 -14.24 -7.01 -11.53
N LEU A 135 -14.00 -7.74 -10.44
CA LEU A 135 -13.64 -9.15 -10.50
C LEU A 135 -14.79 -10.01 -11.01
N ASP A 136 -16.03 -9.74 -10.56
CA ASP A 136 -17.24 -10.43 -11.04
C ASP A 136 -17.49 -10.14 -12.54
N GLU A 137 -17.29 -8.90 -12.98
CA GLU A 137 -17.42 -8.47 -14.38
C GLU A 137 -16.39 -9.16 -15.30
N SER A 138 -15.19 -9.45 -14.80
CA SER A 138 -14.13 -10.15 -15.57
C SER A 138 -14.39 -11.64 -15.75
N GLN A 139 -15.21 -12.26 -14.93
CA GLN A 139 -15.62 -13.66 -15.00
C GLN A 139 -14.44 -14.68 -15.00
N GLY A 140 -13.32 -14.33 -14.42
CA GLY A 140 -12.13 -15.20 -14.42
C GLY A 140 -11.49 -15.43 -15.79
N LYS A 141 -11.68 -14.50 -16.74
CA LYS A 141 -11.21 -14.65 -18.12
C LYS A 141 -9.96 -13.82 -18.45
N LEU A 142 -9.58 -12.93 -17.57
CA LEU A 142 -8.47 -12.00 -17.80
C LEU A 142 -7.20 -12.48 -17.11
N ASP A 143 -6.06 -12.38 -17.78
CA ASP A 143 -4.78 -12.44 -17.11
C ASP A 143 -4.54 -11.18 -16.25
N VAL A 144 -3.48 -11.16 -15.48
CA VAL A 144 -3.20 -10.07 -14.55
C VAL A 144 -3.05 -8.72 -15.23
N ALA A 145 -2.38 -8.68 -16.39
CA ALA A 145 -2.15 -7.43 -17.12
C ALA A 145 -3.46 -6.89 -17.70
N ALA A 146 -4.25 -7.77 -18.34
CA ALA A 146 -5.56 -7.43 -18.88
C ALA A 146 -6.52 -6.98 -17.77
N PHE A 147 -6.51 -7.65 -16.60
CA PHE A 147 -7.33 -7.24 -15.47
C PHE A 147 -6.95 -5.83 -14.98
N ILE A 148 -5.66 -5.56 -14.76
CA ILE A 148 -5.20 -4.22 -14.33
C ILE A 148 -5.65 -3.16 -15.36
N GLU A 149 -5.50 -3.41 -16.66
CA GLU A 149 -5.92 -2.47 -17.71
C GLU A 149 -7.44 -2.30 -17.78
N SER A 150 -8.22 -3.32 -17.38
CA SER A 150 -9.69 -3.24 -17.36
C SER A 150 -10.25 -2.42 -16.19
N ILE A 151 -9.44 -2.10 -15.15
CA ILE A 151 -9.88 -1.27 -14.03
C ILE A 151 -10.37 0.08 -14.56
N PRO A 152 -11.65 0.47 -14.32
CA PRO A 152 -12.23 1.67 -14.93
C PRO A 152 -11.56 2.98 -14.51
N PHE A 153 -10.98 3.01 -13.28
CA PHE A 153 -10.36 4.20 -12.72
C PHE A 153 -8.87 4.27 -13.08
N THR A 154 -8.50 5.24 -13.90
CA THR A 154 -7.10 5.46 -14.29
C THR A 154 -6.17 5.65 -13.08
N GLU A 155 -6.63 6.35 -12.05
CA GLU A 155 -5.90 6.51 -10.79
C GLU A 155 -5.58 5.15 -10.17
N THR A 156 -6.59 4.29 -10.01
CA THR A 156 -6.42 2.96 -9.40
C THR A 156 -5.55 2.03 -10.25
N ARG A 157 -5.67 2.08 -11.60
CA ARG A 157 -4.75 1.34 -12.48
C ARG A 157 -3.30 1.72 -12.25
N ASN A 158 -3.01 3.02 -12.25
CA ASN A 158 -1.66 3.52 -12.04
C ASN A 158 -1.17 3.24 -10.62
N TYR A 159 -2.06 3.34 -9.63
CA TYR A 159 -1.77 2.99 -8.25
C TYR A 159 -1.28 1.55 -8.12
N VAL A 160 -2.03 0.58 -8.64
CA VAL A 160 -1.67 -0.84 -8.60
C VAL A 160 -0.30 -1.09 -9.24
N LYS A 161 -0.09 -0.55 -10.45
CA LYS A 161 1.20 -0.68 -11.16
C LYS A 161 2.37 -0.11 -10.33
N SER A 162 2.18 1.09 -9.77
CA SER A 162 3.22 1.72 -8.96
C SER A 162 3.54 0.93 -7.71
N VAL A 163 2.52 0.46 -6.99
CA VAL A 163 2.71 -0.34 -5.76
C VAL A 163 3.48 -1.63 -6.03
N LEU A 164 3.14 -2.36 -7.09
CA LEU A 164 3.87 -3.59 -7.45
C LEU A 164 5.33 -3.32 -7.78
N VAL A 165 5.62 -2.25 -8.52
CA VAL A 165 6.99 -1.83 -8.82
C VAL A 165 7.73 -1.41 -7.53
N TYR A 166 7.09 -0.65 -6.65
CA TYR A 166 7.70 -0.20 -5.41
C TYR A 166 7.96 -1.35 -4.44
N ASP A 167 7.03 -2.31 -4.33
CA ASP A 167 7.24 -3.53 -3.53
C ASP A 167 8.48 -4.31 -4.02
N TYR A 168 8.62 -4.46 -5.34
CA TYR A 168 9.79 -5.11 -5.92
C TYR A 168 11.09 -4.35 -5.60
N ILE A 169 11.09 -3.02 -5.74
CA ILE A 169 12.26 -2.19 -5.41
C ILE A 169 12.62 -2.30 -3.92
N TYR A 170 11.62 -2.23 -3.02
CA TYR A 170 11.87 -2.39 -1.59
C TYR A 170 12.38 -3.79 -1.24
N LYS A 171 11.89 -4.85 -1.89
CA LYS A 171 12.45 -6.21 -1.74
C LYS A 171 13.93 -6.24 -2.11
N LEU A 172 14.33 -5.62 -3.22
CA LEU A 172 15.74 -5.54 -3.63
C LEU A 172 16.59 -4.78 -2.61
N ILE A 173 16.12 -3.62 -2.13
CA ILE A 173 16.85 -2.79 -1.16
C ILE A 173 17.03 -3.52 0.17
N MET A 174 15.97 -4.17 0.68
CA MET A 174 15.99 -4.81 1.99
C MET A 174 16.77 -6.13 2.01
N ASN A 175 16.74 -6.89 0.92
CA ASN A 175 17.34 -8.23 0.88
C ASN A 175 18.80 -8.26 0.45
N ASN A 176 19.36 -7.14 -0.03
CA ASN A 176 20.73 -7.07 -0.58
C ASN A 176 21.10 -8.20 -1.57
N LYS A 177 20.11 -8.95 -2.06
CA LYS A 177 20.24 -10.04 -3.05
C LYS A 177 19.10 -9.92 -4.04
N ALA A 178 19.43 -9.87 -5.31
CA ALA A 178 18.52 -10.14 -6.39
C ALA A 178 18.09 -11.62 -6.34
N SER A 179 17.22 -11.99 -5.42
CA SER A 179 16.44 -13.20 -5.56
C SER A 179 15.53 -12.99 -6.76
N GLY A 180 15.64 -13.87 -7.75
CA GLY A 180 14.88 -13.76 -8.99
C GLY A 180 13.41 -13.48 -8.74
N ILE A 181 12.75 -12.90 -9.73
CA ILE A 181 11.29 -12.69 -9.71
C ILE A 181 10.67 -14.05 -9.43
N GLN A 182 10.26 -14.30 -8.19
CA GLN A 182 9.38 -15.42 -7.92
C GLN A 182 8.06 -15.07 -8.58
N THR A 183 7.62 -15.93 -9.48
CA THR A 183 6.27 -15.89 -10.03
C THR A 183 5.31 -16.14 -8.88
N GLU A 184 4.87 -15.08 -8.24
CA GLU A 184 3.87 -15.14 -7.18
C GLU A 184 2.52 -15.53 -7.82
N SER A 185 1.70 -16.25 -7.08
CA SER A 185 0.47 -16.87 -7.60
C SER A 185 -0.51 -15.87 -8.24
N GLU A 186 -0.49 -14.60 -7.79
CA GLU A 186 -1.31 -13.56 -8.38
C GLU A 186 -0.96 -13.21 -9.84
N PHE A 187 0.25 -13.52 -10.32
CA PHE A 187 0.64 -13.26 -11.71
C PHE A 187 0.26 -14.41 -12.67
N THR A 188 -0.10 -15.56 -12.13
CA THR A 188 -0.50 -16.74 -12.89
C THR A 188 -2.01 -17.02 -12.82
N ARG A 189 -2.73 -16.31 -11.93
CA ARG A 189 -4.18 -16.43 -11.77
C ARG A 189 -4.93 -15.76 -12.93
N LEU A 190 -6.12 -16.27 -13.25
CA LEU A 190 -7.12 -15.55 -14.07
C LEU A 190 -8.05 -14.73 -13.15
N TYR A 191 -8.45 -13.59 -13.65
CA TYR A 191 -9.26 -12.58 -12.95
C TYR A 191 -10.62 -12.40 -13.60
#